data_0e3484f985881befab94aaa5f3d8db68
#
_entry.id   0e3484f985881befab94aaa5f3d8db68
#
_cell.length_a   1.000
_cell.length_b   1.000
_cell.length_c   1.000
_cell.angle_alpha   90.00
_cell.angle_beta   90.00
_cell.angle_gamma   90.00
#
_symmetry.space_group_name_H-M   'P 1'
#
loop_
_entity.id
_entity.type
_entity.pdbx_description
1 polymer ?
#
loop_
_entity_poly.entity_id
_entity_poly.type
_entity_poly.pdbx_seq_one_letter_code
_entity_poly.pdbx_strand_id
1 'polypeptide(L)'
;MLDNLTQRLARVVKTMRGEARLTEANTAEMLREVRLAMLEADVALPVVREFIARVKEKALGEDVVSSLTPGQALVGVVQRELTAVIGGDEAVADQKSNELNLNVQPPAVILMAGLQGAGKTTTSGKLAKWLKENKKKKVLTVSCDVYRPAAIAQLKTVSEQVGVDFFPSQPDQKPVEIARAALDWARKHYHDVLIVDTAGRLGIDEAMMQEIAALHAELKPAETLFVVDAMLGQDAVNTAKAFNDALPLTGVVLTKLDGDARGGAALSVRHITGRPIKFVGVGEKLDGLEPFYADRMAQRILGMGDILALVEEAQRGVDMEAAEKLAKKIKKTGGFDLEDFKAQIGQMKKMGGLGSLVDKLPAQFAAQAQGANMDQAEKQVRRMEGIINSMTPAERAKPDLIKASRKRRIAAGAGVPVQEVNRLLNQFDQMQGMMKKLKGGGMMKMMRQMGAMKGGMKGLFNR
;
A
#
# COMPACT_ATOMS: atom_id res chain seq x y z
N MET A 1 -0.38 9.45 6.27
CA MET A 1 -1.43 9.00 5.34
C MET A 1 -2.79 9.17 5.98
N LEU A 2 -3.71 9.96 5.43
CA LEU A 2 -5.07 10.18 5.98
C LEU A 2 -5.15 10.58 7.47
N ASP A 3 -4.08 11.15 8.02
CA ASP A 3 -3.88 11.25 9.48
C ASP A 3 -4.96 12.07 10.20
N ASN A 4 -5.42 13.16 9.61
CA ASN A 4 -6.47 13.99 10.21
C ASN A 4 -7.82 13.26 10.30
N LEU A 5 -8.26 12.64 9.21
CA LEU A 5 -9.50 11.87 9.17
C LEU A 5 -9.40 10.66 10.12
N THR A 6 -8.29 9.92 10.03
CA THR A 6 -8.03 8.75 10.86
C THR A 6 -8.01 9.09 12.35
N GLN A 7 -7.30 10.15 12.77
CA GLN A 7 -7.22 10.55 14.17
C GLN A 7 -8.58 10.97 14.73
N ARG A 8 -9.39 11.67 13.96
CA ARG A 8 -10.74 12.08 14.38
C ARG A 8 -11.68 10.90 14.46
N LEU A 9 -11.76 10.09 13.42
CA LEU A 9 -12.62 8.91 13.43
C LEU A 9 -12.18 7.88 14.46
N ALA A 10 -10.88 7.71 14.70
CA ALA A 10 -10.37 6.85 15.77
C ALA A 10 -10.81 7.32 17.17
N ARG A 11 -10.89 8.65 17.42
CA ARG A 11 -11.44 9.19 18.68
C ARG A 11 -12.92 8.85 18.80
N VAL A 12 -13.71 9.07 17.74
CA VAL A 12 -15.14 8.75 17.72
C VAL A 12 -15.35 7.26 17.96
N VAL A 13 -14.59 6.39 17.29
CA VAL A 13 -14.61 4.93 17.49
C VAL A 13 -14.26 4.55 18.93
N LYS A 14 -13.29 5.21 19.56
CA LYS A 14 -12.92 4.97 20.95
C LYS A 14 -14.06 5.35 21.91
N THR A 15 -14.72 6.48 21.66
CA THR A 15 -15.89 6.91 22.44
C THR A 15 -17.05 5.92 22.25
N MET A 16 -17.35 5.54 21.01
CA MET A 16 -18.37 4.54 20.68
C MET A 16 -18.17 3.22 21.43
N ARG A 17 -16.94 2.70 21.47
CA ARG A 17 -16.61 1.43 22.15
C ARG A 17 -16.82 1.49 23.66
N GLY A 18 -16.75 2.66 24.27
CA GLY A 18 -16.95 2.86 25.70
C GLY A 18 -18.40 2.92 26.13
N GLU A 19 -19.34 3.13 25.20
CA GLU A 19 -20.76 3.27 25.51
C GLU A 19 -21.43 1.91 25.79
N ALA A 20 -22.02 1.81 26.97
CA ALA A 20 -22.74 0.61 27.42
C ALA A 20 -24.17 0.51 26.82
N ARG A 21 -24.75 1.63 26.40
CA ARG A 21 -26.06 1.71 25.75
C ARG A 21 -26.06 2.77 24.65
N LEU A 22 -26.57 2.42 23.47
CA LEU A 22 -26.86 3.38 22.41
C LEU A 22 -28.24 3.98 22.68
N THR A 23 -28.28 5.30 22.82
CA THR A 23 -29.49 6.08 22.84
C THR A 23 -29.56 6.87 21.53
N GLU A 24 -30.75 7.30 21.14
CA GLU A 24 -30.93 8.14 19.95
C GLU A 24 -30.09 9.44 20.06
N ALA A 25 -29.96 9.98 21.28
CA ALA A 25 -29.20 11.20 21.53
C ALA A 25 -27.69 10.99 21.36
N ASN A 26 -27.07 9.95 21.96
CA ASN A 26 -25.64 9.72 21.83
C ASN A 26 -25.26 9.21 20.43
N THR A 27 -26.14 8.46 19.77
CA THR A 27 -25.95 8.06 18.38
C THR A 27 -25.95 9.29 17.45
N ALA A 28 -26.87 10.23 17.65
CA ALA A 28 -26.94 11.47 16.87
C ALA A 28 -25.70 12.34 17.06
N GLU A 29 -25.18 12.44 18.29
CA GLU A 29 -23.95 13.16 18.59
C GLU A 29 -22.74 12.52 17.91
N MET A 30 -22.59 11.20 18.02
CA MET A 30 -21.51 10.46 17.37
C MET A 30 -21.54 10.59 15.84
N LEU A 31 -22.73 10.50 15.22
CA LEU A 31 -22.88 10.69 13.78
C LEU A 31 -22.59 12.13 13.35
N ARG A 32 -22.85 13.12 14.22
CA ARG A 32 -22.46 14.52 13.99
C ARG A 32 -20.94 14.65 13.93
N GLU A 33 -20.22 14.05 14.88
CA GLU A 33 -18.74 14.06 14.90
C GLU A 33 -18.17 13.37 13.65
N VAL A 34 -18.71 12.20 13.25
CA VAL A 34 -18.34 11.53 12.01
C VAL A 34 -18.55 12.42 10.79
N ARG A 35 -19.72 13.08 10.71
CA ARG A 35 -20.02 14.02 9.63
C ARG A 35 -19.01 15.17 9.57
N LEU A 36 -18.68 15.77 10.71
CA LEU A 36 -17.71 16.86 10.78
C LEU A 36 -16.31 16.38 10.33
N ALA A 37 -15.87 15.19 10.79
CA ALA A 37 -14.61 14.61 10.40
C ALA A 37 -14.51 14.36 8.87
N MET A 38 -15.60 13.86 8.24
CA MET A 38 -15.63 13.64 6.80
C MET A 38 -15.61 14.96 6.01
N LEU A 39 -16.34 15.99 6.46
CA LEU A 39 -16.35 17.30 5.79
C LEU A 39 -14.99 17.99 5.87
N GLU A 40 -14.32 17.93 7.03
CA GLU A 40 -12.97 18.47 7.19
C GLU A 40 -11.90 17.71 6.41
N ALA A 41 -12.18 16.44 6.09
CA ALA A 41 -11.36 15.64 5.20
C ALA A 41 -11.64 15.91 3.71
N ASP A 42 -12.44 16.91 3.37
CA ASP A 42 -12.84 17.26 2.00
C ASP A 42 -13.67 16.16 1.28
N VAL A 43 -14.41 15.35 2.03
CA VAL A 43 -15.38 14.43 1.43
C VAL A 43 -16.55 15.23 0.82
N ALA A 44 -16.97 14.86 -0.38
CA ALA A 44 -18.07 15.55 -1.05
C ALA A 44 -19.39 15.45 -0.24
N LEU A 45 -20.08 16.56 -0.10
CA LEU A 45 -21.29 16.65 0.73
C LEU A 45 -22.38 15.60 0.41
N PRO A 46 -22.66 15.26 -0.86
CA PRO A 46 -23.60 14.19 -1.18
C PRO A 46 -23.18 12.84 -0.57
N VAL A 47 -21.90 12.51 -0.65
CA VAL A 47 -21.32 11.26 -0.08
C VAL A 47 -21.49 11.23 1.43
N VAL A 48 -21.19 12.34 2.10
CA VAL A 48 -21.33 12.46 3.56
C VAL A 48 -22.79 12.28 3.98
N ARG A 49 -23.74 12.90 3.25
CA ARG A 49 -25.18 12.78 3.54
C ARG A 49 -25.67 11.33 3.40
N GLU A 50 -25.32 10.69 2.30
CA GLU A 50 -25.70 9.30 2.03
C GLU A 50 -25.13 8.36 3.08
N PHE A 51 -23.82 8.48 3.37
CA PHE A 51 -23.16 7.69 4.38
C PHE A 51 -23.85 7.80 5.76
N ILE A 52 -24.10 9.02 6.23
CA ILE A 52 -24.75 9.24 7.53
C ILE A 52 -26.17 8.68 7.54
N ALA A 53 -26.93 8.81 6.44
CA ALA A 53 -28.27 8.25 6.33
C ALA A 53 -28.25 6.71 6.40
N ARG A 54 -27.35 6.04 5.65
CA ARG A 54 -27.18 4.58 5.65
C ARG A 54 -26.76 4.05 7.03
N VAL A 55 -25.80 4.73 7.68
CA VAL A 55 -25.35 4.33 9.03
C VAL A 55 -26.50 4.48 10.04
N LYS A 56 -27.26 5.58 9.98
CA LYS A 56 -28.40 5.81 10.88
C LYS A 56 -29.47 4.74 10.71
N GLU A 57 -29.85 4.42 9.50
CA GLU A 57 -30.86 3.41 9.16
C GLU A 57 -30.44 2.02 9.70
N LYS A 58 -29.20 1.61 9.43
CA LYS A 58 -28.70 0.28 9.85
C LYS A 58 -28.43 0.21 11.35
N ALA A 59 -27.98 1.27 11.99
CA ALA A 59 -27.79 1.31 13.43
C ALA A 59 -29.10 1.19 14.23
N LEU A 60 -30.21 1.66 13.68
CA LEU A 60 -31.53 1.55 14.31
C LEU A 60 -32.22 0.20 14.00
N GLY A 61 -31.84 -0.49 12.93
CA GLY A 61 -32.48 -1.71 12.45
C GLY A 61 -31.77 -3.03 12.83
N GLU A 62 -30.51 -2.98 13.28
CA GLU A 62 -29.81 -4.19 13.70
C GLU A 62 -30.18 -4.57 15.15
N ASP A 63 -30.78 -5.74 15.30
CA ASP A 63 -30.78 -6.46 16.59
C ASP A 63 -29.32 -6.67 17.01
N VAL A 64 -28.91 -5.98 18.08
CA VAL A 64 -27.56 -6.07 18.62
C VAL A 64 -27.27 -7.54 18.93
N VAL A 65 -26.36 -8.15 18.18
CA VAL A 65 -25.91 -9.53 18.47
C VAL A 65 -25.53 -9.59 19.94
N SER A 66 -26.13 -10.48 20.70
CA SER A 66 -26.10 -10.59 22.15
C SER A 66 -24.68 -10.69 22.77
N SER A 67 -23.65 -10.84 21.94
CA SER A 67 -22.23 -10.97 22.33
C SER A 67 -21.40 -9.66 22.19
N LEU A 68 -21.95 -8.60 21.60
CA LEU A 68 -21.24 -7.33 21.39
C LEU A 68 -21.86 -6.21 22.22
N THR A 69 -21.03 -5.25 22.69
CA THR A 69 -21.59 -4.03 23.25
C THR A 69 -22.24 -3.19 22.13
N PRO A 70 -23.29 -2.42 22.42
CA PRO A 70 -23.94 -1.57 21.45
C PRO A 70 -22.97 -0.65 20.69
N GLY A 71 -21.96 -0.10 21.39
CA GLY A 71 -20.92 0.69 20.77
C GLY A 71 -20.04 -0.09 19.80
N GLN A 72 -19.74 -1.35 20.08
CA GLN A 72 -19.00 -2.22 19.14
C GLN A 72 -19.83 -2.56 17.90
N ALA A 73 -21.13 -2.79 18.06
CA ALA A 73 -22.04 -3.00 16.94
C ALA A 73 -22.10 -1.79 16.02
N LEU A 74 -22.22 -0.58 16.58
CA LEU A 74 -22.22 0.66 15.80
C LEU A 74 -20.90 0.88 15.04
N VAL A 75 -19.75 0.58 15.64
CA VAL A 75 -18.45 0.62 14.95
C VAL A 75 -18.43 -0.34 13.76
N GLY A 76 -18.99 -1.54 13.93
CA GLY A 76 -19.14 -2.51 12.83
C GLY A 76 -20.03 -2.00 11.70
N VAL A 77 -21.14 -1.33 12.01
CA VAL A 77 -22.00 -0.67 11.01
C VAL A 77 -21.22 0.42 10.27
N VAL A 78 -20.55 1.31 10.98
CA VAL A 78 -19.75 2.40 10.39
C VAL A 78 -18.67 1.83 9.47
N GLN A 79 -17.97 0.76 9.87
CA GLN A 79 -16.95 0.13 9.06
C GLN A 79 -17.53 -0.46 7.78
N ARG A 80 -18.64 -1.22 7.86
CA ARG A 80 -19.30 -1.82 6.68
C ARG A 80 -19.77 -0.75 5.71
N GLU A 81 -20.41 0.31 6.21
CA GLU A 81 -20.90 1.39 5.36
C GLU A 81 -19.75 2.20 4.73
N LEU A 82 -18.65 2.40 5.47
CA LEU A 82 -17.47 3.04 4.93
C LEU A 82 -16.82 2.18 3.83
N THR A 83 -16.76 0.86 4.03
CA THR A 83 -16.30 -0.08 3.00
C THR A 83 -17.18 -0.02 1.76
N ALA A 84 -18.50 0.02 1.93
CA ALA A 84 -19.46 0.13 0.82
C ALA A 84 -19.33 1.46 0.05
N VAL A 85 -19.15 2.58 0.74
CA VAL A 85 -18.94 3.89 0.09
C VAL A 85 -17.64 3.93 -0.71
N ILE A 86 -16.57 3.34 -0.19
CA ILE A 86 -15.24 3.33 -0.83
C ILE A 86 -15.17 2.30 -1.97
N GLY A 87 -15.71 1.11 -1.76
CA GLY A 87 -15.56 -0.02 -2.68
C GLY A 87 -16.78 -0.33 -3.54
N GLY A 88 -17.94 0.20 -3.17
CA GLY A 88 -19.25 -0.23 -3.67
C GLY A 88 -19.83 -1.36 -2.84
N ASP A 89 -21.13 -1.58 -2.96
CA ASP A 89 -21.82 -2.65 -2.21
C ASP A 89 -21.27 -4.05 -2.56
N GLU A 90 -20.74 -4.22 -3.77
CA GLU A 90 -20.06 -5.44 -4.22
C GLU A 90 -18.75 -5.73 -3.46
N ALA A 91 -18.01 -4.70 -3.03
CA ALA A 91 -16.77 -4.86 -2.28
C ALA A 91 -16.99 -5.44 -0.86
N VAL A 92 -18.21 -5.33 -0.35
CA VAL A 92 -18.61 -5.98 0.91
C VAL A 92 -18.82 -7.48 0.69
N ALA A 93 -19.23 -7.87 -0.52
CA ALA A 93 -19.55 -9.26 -0.88
C ALA A 93 -18.36 -10.00 -1.53
N ASP A 94 -17.57 -9.34 -2.39
CA ASP A 94 -16.44 -9.96 -3.10
C ASP A 94 -15.32 -8.93 -3.40
N GLN A 95 -14.09 -9.25 -2.95
CA GLN A 95 -12.91 -8.40 -3.19
C GLN A 95 -12.40 -8.41 -4.64
N LYS A 96 -12.95 -9.24 -5.52
CA LYS A 96 -12.47 -9.41 -6.90
C LYS A 96 -12.87 -8.28 -7.85
N SER A 97 -13.83 -7.42 -7.48
CA SER A 97 -14.30 -6.32 -8.33
C SER A 97 -13.21 -5.31 -8.71
N ASN A 98 -12.10 -5.29 -7.95
CA ASN A 98 -10.99 -4.34 -8.14
C ASN A 98 -9.84 -4.90 -8.99
N GLU A 99 -9.92 -6.16 -9.46
CA GLU A 99 -8.85 -6.72 -10.29
C GLU A 99 -8.86 -6.11 -11.71
N LEU A 100 -7.66 -6.09 -12.34
CA LEU A 100 -7.54 -5.72 -13.75
C LEU A 100 -8.13 -6.82 -14.62
N ASN A 101 -8.88 -6.42 -15.65
CA ASN A 101 -9.34 -7.34 -16.68
C ASN A 101 -8.21 -7.67 -17.65
N LEU A 102 -7.46 -8.71 -17.33
CA LEU A 102 -6.40 -9.23 -18.18
C LEU A 102 -6.84 -10.50 -18.95
N ASN A 103 -8.10 -10.94 -18.80
CA ASN A 103 -8.66 -12.14 -19.45
C ASN A 103 -9.23 -11.79 -20.83
N VAL A 104 -8.38 -11.18 -21.65
CA VAL A 104 -8.68 -10.82 -23.04
C VAL A 104 -7.60 -11.39 -23.96
N GLN A 105 -7.87 -11.37 -25.28
CA GLN A 105 -6.84 -11.75 -26.24
C GLN A 105 -5.61 -10.83 -26.12
N PRO A 106 -4.40 -11.36 -25.90
CA PRO A 106 -3.20 -10.53 -25.76
C PRO A 106 -2.87 -9.71 -27.01
N PRO A 107 -2.32 -8.50 -26.82
CA PRO A 107 -2.03 -7.87 -25.55
C PRO A 107 -3.29 -7.24 -24.92
N ALA A 108 -3.45 -7.38 -23.60
CA ALA A 108 -4.41 -6.57 -22.86
C ALA A 108 -3.94 -5.11 -22.85
N VAL A 109 -4.71 -4.23 -23.47
CA VAL A 109 -4.36 -2.80 -23.53
C VAL A 109 -4.89 -2.09 -22.29
N ILE A 110 -4.01 -1.34 -21.61
CA ILE A 110 -4.34 -0.48 -20.48
C ILE A 110 -4.05 0.97 -20.87
N LEU A 111 -5.10 1.79 -20.97
CA LEU A 111 -5.01 3.21 -21.28
C LEU A 111 -4.99 4.03 -19.98
N MET A 112 -3.96 4.87 -19.79
CA MET A 112 -3.80 5.72 -18.64
C MET A 112 -4.30 7.13 -18.95
N ALA A 113 -5.37 7.57 -18.29
CA ALA A 113 -6.00 8.88 -18.49
C ALA A 113 -5.92 9.75 -17.23
N GLY A 114 -5.88 11.07 -17.37
CA GLY A 114 -5.84 12.00 -16.23
C GLY A 114 -5.11 13.31 -16.54
N LEU A 115 -5.18 14.27 -15.60
CA LEU A 115 -4.54 15.58 -15.76
C LEU A 115 -3.01 15.52 -15.68
N GLN A 116 -2.35 16.61 -16.06
CA GLN A 116 -0.92 16.79 -15.86
C GLN A 116 -0.60 16.81 -14.35
N GLY A 117 0.50 16.16 -13.96
CA GLY A 117 0.87 16.07 -12.56
C GLY A 117 0.12 15.04 -11.71
N ALA A 118 -0.92 14.40 -12.27
CA ALA A 118 -1.64 13.32 -11.58
C ALA A 118 -0.81 12.04 -11.37
N GLY A 119 0.37 11.94 -11.99
CA GLY A 119 1.26 10.79 -11.80
C GLY A 119 1.09 9.67 -12.82
N LYS A 120 0.48 9.91 -14.00
CA LYS A 120 0.24 8.87 -15.03
C LYS A 120 1.52 8.13 -15.43
N THR A 121 2.55 8.84 -15.86
CA THR A 121 3.82 8.26 -16.33
C THR A 121 4.50 7.42 -15.25
N THR A 122 4.56 7.93 -14.03
CA THR A 122 5.11 7.20 -12.89
C THR A 122 4.26 5.97 -12.55
N THR A 123 2.94 6.10 -12.60
CA THR A 123 2.01 5.00 -12.36
C THR A 123 2.12 3.94 -13.44
N SER A 124 2.30 4.32 -14.71
CA SER A 124 2.53 3.39 -15.83
C SER A 124 3.75 2.49 -15.55
N GLY A 125 4.85 3.07 -15.10
CA GLY A 125 6.04 2.31 -14.72
C GLY A 125 5.85 1.41 -13.49
N LYS A 126 5.19 1.91 -12.45
CA LYS A 126 4.87 1.13 -11.25
C LYS A 126 3.93 -0.03 -11.57
N LEU A 127 2.91 0.21 -12.41
CA LEU A 127 1.97 -0.81 -12.84
C LEU A 127 2.66 -1.88 -13.71
N ALA A 128 3.58 -1.46 -14.59
CA ALA A 128 4.39 -2.39 -15.38
C ALA A 128 5.23 -3.32 -14.47
N LYS A 129 5.86 -2.74 -13.44
CA LYS A 129 6.58 -3.51 -12.42
C LYS A 129 5.67 -4.50 -11.70
N TRP A 130 4.53 -4.02 -11.21
CA TRP A 130 3.57 -4.84 -10.49
C TRP A 130 3.06 -6.02 -11.35
N LEU A 131 2.74 -5.77 -12.62
CA LEU A 131 2.29 -6.81 -13.56
C LEU A 131 3.39 -7.86 -13.83
N LYS A 132 4.63 -7.41 -14.01
CA LYS A 132 5.78 -8.28 -14.20
C LYS A 132 6.04 -9.17 -12.98
N GLU A 133 6.07 -8.57 -11.79
CA GLU A 133 6.46 -9.27 -10.57
C GLU A 133 5.34 -10.12 -9.96
N ASN A 134 4.10 -9.62 -9.94
CA ASN A 134 2.99 -10.29 -9.28
C ASN A 134 2.13 -11.13 -10.22
N LYS A 135 1.98 -10.73 -11.50
CA LYS A 135 1.17 -11.45 -12.48
C LYS A 135 2.01 -12.19 -13.52
N LYS A 136 3.37 -12.07 -13.46
CA LYS A 136 4.33 -12.69 -14.37
C LYS A 136 4.04 -12.39 -15.85
N LYS A 137 3.58 -11.17 -16.14
CA LYS A 137 3.23 -10.73 -17.49
C LYS A 137 4.42 -10.09 -18.21
N LYS A 138 4.52 -10.32 -19.52
CA LYS A 138 5.42 -9.59 -20.41
C LYS A 138 4.75 -8.28 -20.81
N VAL A 139 5.33 -7.16 -20.38
CA VAL A 139 4.72 -5.83 -20.51
C VAL A 139 5.50 -4.99 -21.51
N LEU A 140 4.77 -4.31 -22.39
CA LEU A 140 5.26 -3.21 -23.22
C LEU A 140 4.65 -1.91 -22.72
N THR A 141 5.47 -0.85 -22.65
CA THR A 141 5.03 0.51 -22.35
C THR A 141 5.24 1.41 -23.55
N VAL A 142 4.36 2.39 -23.73
CA VAL A 142 4.50 3.42 -24.77
C VAL A 142 4.00 4.74 -24.22
N SER A 143 4.70 5.84 -24.56
CA SER A 143 4.24 7.21 -24.28
C SER A 143 3.63 7.82 -25.52
N CYS A 144 2.37 8.26 -25.40
CA CYS A 144 1.67 9.08 -26.37
C CYS A 144 1.69 10.59 -25.98
N ASP A 145 2.45 10.97 -24.93
CA ASP A 145 2.63 12.36 -24.53
C ASP A 145 3.70 13.05 -25.39
N VAL A 146 3.35 13.34 -26.64
CA VAL A 146 4.23 13.98 -27.60
C VAL A 146 4.49 15.45 -27.30
N TYR A 147 3.66 16.07 -26.45
CA TYR A 147 3.78 17.50 -26.08
C TYR A 147 4.89 17.76 -25.07
N ARG A 148 5.34 16.70 -24.38
CA ARG A 148 6.40 16.77 -23.37
C ARG A 148 7.47 15.72 -23.65
N PRO A 149 8.52 16.07 -24.42
CA PRO A 149 9.62 15.13 -24.71
C PRO A 149 10.25 14.49 -23.47
N ALA A 150 10.28 15.23 -22.36
CA ALA A 150 10.74 14.73 -21.09
C ALA A 150 9.88 13.57 -20.54
N ALA A 151 8.57 13.52 -20.83
CA ALA A 151 7.69 12.42 -20.40
C ALA A 151 8.01 11.12 -21.14
N ILE A 152 8.33 11.20 -22.44
CA ILE A 152 8.78 10.05 -23.24
C ILE A 152 10.08 9.48 -22.66
N ALA A 153 11.08 10.36 -22.41
CA ALA A 153 12.36 9.97 -21.83
C ALA A 153 12.19 9.40 -20.41
N GLN A 154 11.29 10.00 -19.60
CA GLN A 154 10.97 9.53 -18.26
C GLN A 154 10.39 8.11 -18.29
N LEU A 155 9.38 7.85 -19.13
CA LEU A 155 8.77 6.52 -19.21
C LEU A 155 9.79 5.48 -19.69
N LYS A 156 10.63 5.81 -20.67
CA LYS A 156 11.73 4.94 -21.13
C LYS A 156 12.66 4.57 -19.98
N THR A 157 13.16 5.57 -19.25
CA THR A 157 14.06 5.34 -18.10
C THR A 157 13.43 4.48 -17.03
N VAL A 158 12.16 4.73 -16.70
CA VAL A 158 11.42 3.92 -15.71
C VAL A 158 11.23 2.50 -16.21
N SER A 159 10.90 2.30 -17.47
CA SER A 159 10.73 0.96 -18.09
C SER A 159 12.03 0.17 -18.06
N GLU A 160 13.16 0.81 -18.37
CA GLU A 160 14.50 0.19 -18.27
C GLU A 160 14.84 -0.20 -16.83
N GLN A 161 14.56 0.65 -15.84
CA GLN A 161 14.77 0.36 -14.41
C GLN A 161 13.95 -0.83 -13.92
N VAL A 162 12.73 -0.96 -14.40
CA VAL A 162 11.83 -2.08 -14.09
C VAL A 162 12.19 -3.33 -14.89
N GLY A 163 12.91 -3.15 -16.00
CA GLY A 163 13.26 -4.21 -16.95
C GLY A 163 12.05 -4.73 -17.72
N VAL A 164 11.20 -3.84 -18.19
CA VAL A 164 10.11 -4.09 -19.16
C VAL A 164 10.42 -3.42 -20.49
N ASP A 165 9.76 -3.88 -21.56
CA ASP A 165 10.00 -3.34 -22.88
C ASP A 165 9.34 -1.96 -23.04
N PHE A 166 10.01 -1.05 -23.77
CA PHE A 166 9.52 0.27 -24.11
C PHE A 166 9.45 0.43 -25.63
N PHE A 167 8.29 0.86 -26.15
CA PHE A 167 8.13 1.18 -27.56
C PHE A 167 8.56 2.65 -27.81
N PRO A 168 9.54 2.91 -28.69
CA PRO A 168 10.03 4.27 -28.92
C PRO A 168 8.97 5.12 -29.62
N SER A 169 8.79 6.34 -29.13
CA SER A 169 7.94 7.38 -29.74
C SER A 169 8.71 8.67 -29.91
N GLN A 170 8.28 9.52 -30.86
CA GLN A 170 8.90 10.80 -31.18
C GLN A 170 7.88 11.94 -31.05
N PRO A 171 8.32 13.17 -30.70
CA PRO A 171 7.42 14.31 -30.51
C PRO A 171 6.69 14.79 -31.78
N ASP A 172 7.20 14.44 -32.95
CA ASP A 172 6.62 14.81 -34.27
C ASP A 172 5.55 13.82 -34.77
N GLN A 173 5.37 12.72 -34.06
CA GLN A 173 4.38 11.72 -34.41
C GLN A 173 3.00 12.03 -33.83
N LYS A 174 1.95 11.49 -34.42
CA LYS A 174 0.59 11.59 -33.89
C LYS A 174 0.34 10.52 -32.81
N PRO A 175 -0.27 10.88 -31.67
CA PRO A 175 -0.54 9.94 -30.57
C PRO A 175 -1.24 8.64 -31.00
N VAL A 176 -2.24 8.73 -31.88
CA VAL A 176 -3.00 7.58 -32.38
C VAL A 176 -2.13 6.66 -33.24
N GLU A 177 -1.23 7.23 -34.06
CA GLU A 177 -0.31 6.44 -34.90
C GLU A 177 0.73 5.69 -34.04
N ILE A 178 1.27 6.38 -33.02
CA ILE A 178 2.18 5.77 -32.03
C ILE A 178 1.48 4.58 -31.35
N ALA A 179 0.27 4.80 -30.86
CA ALA A 179 -0.50 3.78 -30.12
C ALA A 179 -0.81 2.54 -30.99
N ARG A 180 -1.19 2.76 -32.27
CA ARG A 180 -1.43 1.69 -33.23
C ARG A 180 -0.15 0.90 -33.52
N ALA A 181 0.95 1.59 -33.79
CA ALA A 181 2.24 0.95 -34.04
C ALA A 181 2.75 0.14 -32.84
N ALA A 182 2.55 0.68 -31.62
CA ALA A 182 2.90 -0.04 -30.38
C ALA A 182 2.02 -1.29 -30.18
N LEU A 183 0.73 -1.22 -30.50
CA LEU A 183 -0.17 -2.36 -30.42
C LEU A 183 0.25 -3.48 -31.41
N ASP A 184 0.56 -3.11 -32.64
CA ASP A 184 1.05 -4.05 -33.66
C ASP A 184 2.40 -4.67 -33.26
N TRP A 185 3.27 -3.87 -32.70
CA TRP A 185 4.54 -4.34 -32.14
C TRP A 185 4.33 -5.34 -31.00
N ALA A 186 3.44 -4.99 -30.05
CA ALA A 186 3.12 -5.85 -28.91
C ALA A 186 2.60 -7.22 -29.35
N ARG A 187 1.73 -7.25 -30.37
CA ARG A 187 1.22 -8.50 -30.98
C ARG A 187 2.34 -9.33 -31.63
N LYS A 188 3.19 -8.71 -32.43
CA LYS A 188 4.30 -9.37 -33.13
C LYS A 188 5.35 -9.95 -32.18
N HIS A 189 5.55 -9.32 -31.02
CA HIS A 189 6.56 -9.72 -30.04
C HIS A 189 5.97 -10.46 -28.84
N TYR A 190 4.70 -10.88 -28.92
CA TYR A 190 4.02 -11.68 -27.90
C TYR A 190 4.05 -11.04 -26.50
N HIS A 191 3.69 -9.75 -26.39
CA HIS A 191 3.46 -9.12 -25.11
C HIS A 191 2.07 -9.49 -24.58
N ASP A 192 1.99 -9.72 -23.26
CA ASP A 192 0.73 -9.99 -22.59
C ASP A 192 -0.07 -8.71 -22.36
N VAL A 193 0.64 -7.60 -22.09
CA VAL A 193 0.04 -6.30 -21.73
C VAL A 193 0.75 -5.16 -22.46
N LEU A 194 -0.04 -4.20 -22.96
CA LEU A 194 0.42 -2.91 -23.46
C LEU A 194 -0.12 -1.80 -22.55
N ILE A 195 0.77 -1.03 -21.93
CA ILE A 195 0.41 0.17 -21.15
C ILE A 195 0.66 1.41 -22.00
N VAL A 196 -0.40 2.20 -22.20
CA VAL A 196 -0.36 3.43 -23.00
C VAL A 196 -0.49 4.63 -22.07
N ASP A 197 0.62 5.38 -21.91
CA ASP A 197 0.67 6.64 -21.17
C ASP A 197 0.23 7.79 -22.07
N THR A 198 -0.80 8.54 -21.67
CA THR A 198 -1.34 9.64 -22.47
C THR A 198 -0.85 10.99 -21.99
N ALA A 199 -0.95 11.98 -22.86
CA ALA A 199 -0.73 13.38 -22.49
C ALA A 199 -1.71 13.80 -21.37
N GLY A 200 -1.27 14.76 -20.56
CA GLY A 200 -2.13 15.45 -19.61
C GLY A 200 -1.93 16.95 -19.76
N ARG A 201 -3.01 17.70 -19.61
CA ARG A 201 -2.98 19.16 -19.53
C ARG A 201 -3.29 19.64 -18.11
N LEU A 202 -2.99 20.89 -17.82
CA LEU A 202 -3.21 21.48 -16.50
C LEU A 202 -4.69 21.55 -16.11
N GLY A 203 -5.57 21.59 -17.10
CA GLY A 203 -7.02 21.60 -16.92
C GLY A 203 -7.70 20.71 -17.96
N ILE A 204 -9.00 20.53 -17.79
CA ILE A 204 -9.84 19.80 -18.74
C ILE A 204 -10.10 20.74 -19.92
N ASP A 205 -9.67 20.34 -21.11
CA ASP A 205 -9.99 21.00 -22.36
C ASP A 205 -10.55 20.00 -23.39
N GLU A 206 -11.31 20.52 -24.32
CA GLU A 206 -12.01 19.70 -25.33
C GLU A 206 -11.00 18.96 -26.23
N ALA A 207 -9.89 19.58 -26.61
CA ALA A 207 -8.90 18.98 -27.49
C ALA A 207 -8.23 17.75 -26.83
N MET A 208 -7.90 17.86 -25.55
CA MET A 208 -7.36 16.73 -24.78
C MET A 208 -8.38 15.58 -24.69
N MET A 209 -9.64 15.90 -24.40
CA MET A 209 -10.68 14.88 -24.28
C MET A 209 -10.95 14.18 -25.60
N GLN A 210 -10.95 14.92 -26.73
CA GLN A 210 -11.06 14.36 -28.07
C GLN A 210 -9.86 13.45 -28.42
N GLU A 211 -8.63 13.84 -28.06
CA GLU A 211 -7.43 13.03 -28.29
C GLU A 211 -7.48 11.70 -27.52
N ILE A 212 -7.84 11.75 -26.23
CA ILE A 212 -7.93 10.52 -25.42
C ILE A 212 -9.10 9.65 -25.92
N ALA A 213 -10.23 10.24 -26.33
CA ALA A 213 -11.34 9.50 -26.91
C ALA A 213 -10.94 8.84 -28.25
N ALA A 214 -10.15 9.49 -29.08
CA ALA A 214 -9.62 8.91 -30.31
C ALA A 214 -8.66 7.75 -30.03
N LEU A 215 -7.78 7.87 -29.06
CA LEU A 215 -6.91 6.78 -28.58
C LEU A 215 -7.74 5.60 -28.06
N HIS A 216 -8.77 5.87 -27.28
CA HIS A 216 -9.66 4.84 -26.76
C HIS A 216 -10.40 4.10 -27.89
N ALA A 217 -10.94 4.83 -28.87
CA ALA A 217 -11.66 4.24 -30.02
C ALA A 217 -10.76 3.35 -30.88
N GLU A 218 -9.49 3.76 -31.10
CA GLU A 218 -8.51 3.02 -31.87
C GLU A 218 -8.04 1.75 -31.16
N LEU A 219 -7.70 1.88 -29.87
CA LEU A 219 -7.09 0.79 -29.12
C LEU A 219 -8.09 -0.22 -28.54
N LYS A 220 -9.33 0.20 -28.32
CA LYS A 220 -10.38 -0.58 -27.62
C LYS A 220 -9.81 -1.24 -26.35
N PRO A 221 -9.32 -0.45 -25.41
CA PRO A 221 -8.56 -0.96 -24.28
C PRO A 221 -9.41 -1.88 -23.40
N ALA A 222 -8.79 -2.92 -22.85
CA ALA A 222 -9.40 -3.77 -21.83
C ALA A 222 -9.61 -3.00 -20.51
N GLU A 223 -8.73 -2.02 -20.26
CA GLU A 223 -8.79 -1.14 -19.10
C GLU A 223 -8.52 0.31 -19.51
N THR A 224 -9.39 1.22 -19.05
CA THR A 224 -9.18 2.67 -19.09
C THR A 224 -9.11 3.17 -17.67
N LEU A 225 -7.88 3.41 -17.19
CA LEU A 225 -7.62 3.78 -15.81
C LEU A 225 -7.50 5.30 -15.67
N PHE A 226 -8.39 5.86 -14.86
CA PHE A 226 -8.31 7.27 -14.49
C PHE A 226 -7.33 7.46 -13.34
N VAL A 227 -6.23 8.16 -13.60
CA VAL A 227 -5.18 8.48 -12.62
C VAL A 227 -5.45 9.86 -12.05
N VAL A 228 -5.64 9.94 -10.74
CA VAL A 228 -5.98 11.19 -10.05
C VAL A 228 -5.13 11.37 -8.79
N ASP A 229 -4.72 12.60 -8.55
CA ASP A 229 -4.00 13.02 -7.36
C ASP A 229 -4.97 13.16 -6.18
N ALA A 230 -4.76 12.37 -5.14
CA ALA A 230 -5.60 12.38 -3.93
C ALA A 230 -5.50 13.69 -3.12
N MET A 231 -4.49 14.53 -3.40
CA MET A 231 -4.32 15.82 -2.73
C MET A 231 -5.21 16.94 -3.27
N LEU A 232 -5.82 16.73 -4.44
CA LEU A 232 -6.63 17.76 -5.11
C LEU A 232 -8.01 18.00 -4.45
N GLY A 233 -8.40 17.23 -3.43
CA GLY A 233 -9.67 17.42 -2.72
C GLY A 233 -10.88 17.42 -3.66
N GLN A 234 -11.70 18.47 -3.64
CA GLN A 234 -12.91 18.60 -4.48
C GLN A 234 -12.61 18.75 -5.98
N ASP A 235 -11.42 19.24 -6.36
CA ASP A 235 -11.05 19.34 -7.78
C ASP A 235 -10.82 17.95 -8.40
N ALA A 236 -10.38 16.98 -7.59
CA ALA A 236 -10.31 15.58 -8.02
C ALA A 236 -11.70 15.03 -8.38
N VAL A 237 -12.72 15.45 -7.64
CA VAL A 237 -14.12 15.06 -7.85
C VAL A 237 -14.67 15.61 -9.17
N ASN A 238 -14.47 16.91 -9.42
CA ASN A 238 -14.89 17.57 -10.65
C ASN A 238 -14.18 16.97 -11.87
N THR A 239 -12.90 16.74 -11.75
CA THR A 239 -12.08 16.10 -12.77
C THR A 239 -12.56 14.69 -13.07
N ALA A 240 -12.80 13.89 -12.03
CA ALA A 240 -13.26 12.51 -12.17
C ALA A 240 -14.61 12.44 -12.91
N LYS A 241 -15.54 13.36 -12.60
CA LYS A 241 -16.82 13.45 -13.29
C LYS A 241 -16.63 13.71 -14.78
N ALA A 242 -15.85 14.72 -15.14
CA ALA A 242 -15.64 15.09 -16.54
C ALA A 242 -14.99 13.97 -17.36
N PHE A 243 -14.01 13.27 -16.80
CA PHE A 243 -13.40 12.10 -17.45
C PHE A 243 -14.38 10.93 -17.58
N ASN A 244 -15.22 10.69 -16.56
CA ASN A 244 -16.21 9.61 -16.60
C ASN A 244 -17.33 9.88 -17.59
N ASP A 245 -17.71 11.14 -17.78
CA ASP A 245 -18.71 11.54 -18.76
C ASP A 245 -18.21 11.42 -20.22
N ALA A 246 -16.89 11.59 -20.43
CA ALA A 246 -16.29 11.57 -21.76
C ALA A 246 -15.70 10.22 -22.16
N LEU A 247 -15.34 9.35 -21.21
CA LEU A 247 -14.65 8.09 -21.46
C LEU A 247 -15.30 6.95 -20.68
N PRO A 248 -15.39 5.73 -21.24
CA PRO A 248 -15.84 4.55 -20.53
C PRO A 248 -14.72 4.05 -19.58
N LEU A 249 -14.56 4.74 -18.44
CA LEU A 249 -13.61 4.36 -17.42
C LEU A 249 -13.92 2.97 -16.86
N THR A 250 -12.89 2.17 -16.61
CA THR A 250 -13.01 0.84 -15.99
C THR A 250 -12.50 0.81 -14.56
N GLY A 251 -11.72 1.80 -14.17
CA GLY A 251 -11.17 1.89 -12.84
C GLY A 251 -10.44 3.19 -12.57
N VAL A 252 -10.13 3.41 -11.31
CA VAL A 252 -9.42 4.59 -10.81
C VAL A 252 -8.10 4.18 -10.15
N VAL A 253 -7.07 4.99 -10.32
CA VAL A 253 -5.81 4.91 -9.58
C VAL A 253 -5.64 6.21 -8.80
N LEU A 254 -5.61 6.11 -7.48
CA LEU A 254 -5.33 7.24 -6.60
C LEU A 254 -3.83 7.34 -6.36
N THR A 255 -3.25 8.51 -6.61
CA THR A 255 -1.82 8.77 -6.41
C THR A 255 -1.58 9.71 -5.22
N LYS A 256 -0.34 9.77 -4.74
CA LYS A 256 0.13 10.66 -3.68
C LYS A 256 -0.62 10.51 -2.34
N LEU A 257 -1.07 9.30 -2.04
CA LEU A 257 -1.70 9.00 -0.76
C LEU A 257 -0.73 9.09 0.45
N ASP A 258 0.57 9.11 0.19
CA ASP A 258 1.66 9.33 1.15
C ASP A 258 1.83 10.81 1.54
N GLY A 259 1.27 11.74 0.77
CA GLY A 259 1.24 13.16 1.08
C GLY A 259 0.25 13.51 2.20
N ASP A 260 0.12 14.81 2.49
CA ASP A 260 -0.84 15.35 3.47
C ASP A 260 -2.27 15.39 2.89
N ALA A 261 -2.67 14.28 2.24
CA ALA A 261 -4.00 14.15 1.68
C ALA A 261 -5.02 13.96 2.80
N ARG A 262 -6.07 14.78 2.79
CA ARG A 262 -7.17 14.68 3.76
C ARG A 262 -8.02 13.42 3.59
N GLY A 263 -7.86 12.69 2.48
CA GLY A 263 -8.45 11.41 2.18
C GLY A 263 -9.87 11.44 1.61
N GLY A 264 -10.50 12.60 1.61
CA GLY A 264 -11.87 12.75 1.11
C GLY A 264 -12.02 12.47 -0.38
N ALA A 265 -10.95 12.70 -1.18
CA ALA A 265 -10.95 12.38 -2.60
C ALA A 265 -11.21 10.88 -2.85
N ALA A 266 -10.59 9.99 -2.07
CA ALA A 266 -10.77 8.54 -2.20
C ALA A 266 -12.23 8.12 -2.02
N LEU A 267 -12.90 8.72 -1.01
CA LEU A 267 -14.31 8.47 -0.72
C LEU A 267 -15.24 9.03 -1.82
N SER A 268 -14.88 10.17 -2.37
CA SER A 268 -15.74 10.91 -3.30
C SER A 268 -15.62 10.44 -4.74
N VAL A 269 -14.41 10.12 -5.22
CA VAL A 269 -14.16 9.73 -6.61
C VAL A 269 -14.91 8.46 -7.00
N ARG A 270 -14.90 7.44 -6.12
CA ARG A 270 -15.65 6.20 -6.35
C ARG A 270 -17.16 6.46 -6.48
N HIS A 271 -17.72 7.24 -5.54
CA HIS A 271 -19.13 7.56 -5.53
C HIS A 271 -19.56 8.28 -6.82
N ILE A 272 -18.75 9.26 -7.29
CA ILE A 272 -19.09 10.09 -8.46
C ILE A 272 -18.87 9.35 -9.77
N THR A 273 -17.79 8.58 -9.90
CA THR A 273 -17.51 7.84 -11.14
C THR A 273 -18.31 6.54 -11.24
N GLY A 274 -18.77 6.00 -10.13
CA GLY A 274 -19.31 4.64 -10.08
C GLY A 274 -18.26 3.55 -10.39
N ARG A 275 -16.96 3.92 -10.57
CA ARG A 275 -15.89 2.99 -10.98
C ARG A 275 -15.03 2.55 -9.79
N PRO A 276 -14.59 1.28 -9.78
CA PRO A 276 -13.77 0.78 -8.67
C PRO A 276 -12.42 1.47 -8.63
N ILE A 277 -11.91 1.73 -7.42
CA ILE A 277 -10.52 2.09 -7.22
C ILE A 277 -9.73 0.78 -7.31
N LYS A 278 -8.79 0.68 -8.26
CA LYS A 278 -8.00 -0.54 -8.49
C LYS A 278 -6.66 -0.50 -7.79
N PHE A 279 -6.01 0.66 -7.77
CA PHE A 279 -4.69 0.84 -7.18
C PHE A 279 -4.57 2.16 -6.42
N VAL A 280 -3.61 2.17 -5.50
CA VAL A 280 -3.19 3.37 -4.76
C VAL A 280 -1.68 3.53 -4.84
N GLY A 281 -1.23 4.76 -5.10
CA GLY A 281 0.16 5.16 -5.08
C GLY A 281 0.55 5.69 -3.71
N VAL A 282 1.52 5.02 -3.07
CA VAL A 282 1.99 5.31 -1.71
C VAL A 282 3.49 5.64 -1.72
N GLY A 283 3.86 6.77 -2.29
CA GLY A 283 5.24 7.24 -2.38
C GLY A 283 5.79 7.31 -3.78
N GLU A 284 6.97 7.91 -3.92
CA GLU A 284 7.62 8.15 -5.22
C GLU A 284 8.34 6.93 -5.78
N LYS A 285 8.74 5.99 -4.92
CA LYS A 285 9.50 4.79 -5.31
C LYS A 285 8.67 3.88 -6.22
N LEU A 286 9.34 3.14 -7.10
CA LEU A 286 8.70 2.21 -8.04
C LEU A 286 7.95 1.04 -7.37
N ASP A 287 8.22 0.77 -6.09
CA ASP A 287 7.47 -0.20 -5.27
C ASP A 287 6.20 0.38 -4.66
N GLY A 288 6.01 1.70 -4.73
CA GLY A 288 4.90 2.41 -4.11
C GLY A 288 3.59 2.35 -4.91
N LEU A 289 3.17 1.18 -5.39
CA LEU A 289 1.85 0.94 -5.97
C LEU A 289 1.25 -0.31 -5.33
N GLU A 290 0.12 -0.15 -4.68
CA GLU A 290 -0.57 -1.25 -4.00
C GLU A 290 -1.96 -1.46 -4.61
N PRO A 291 -2.44 -2.72 -4.75
CA PRO A 291 -3.85 -2.99 -5.04
C PRO A 291 -4.74 -2.37 -3.95
N PHE A 292 -5.86 -1.84 -4.36
CA PHE A 292 -6.80 -1.20 -3.44
C PHE A 292 -7.76 -2.22 -2.83
N TYR A 293 -7.89 -2.19 -1.50
CA TYR A 293 -8.83 -3.00 -0.74
C TYR A 293 -9.69 -2.09 0.13
N ALA A 294 -10.98 -1.99 -0.17
CA ALA A 294 -11.89 -1.06 0.48
C ALA A 294 -12.05 -1.32 1.99
N ASP A 295 -12.10 -2.59 2.39
CA ASP A 295 -12.18 -3.02 3.79
C ASP A 295 -10.95 -2.60 4.60
N ARG A 296 -9.75 -2.78 4.04
CA ARG A 296 -8.48 -2.36 4.66
C ARG A 296 -8.38 -0.85 4.77
N MET A 297 -8.82 -0.14 3.71
CA MET A 297 -8.85 1.33 3.72
C MET A 297 -9.84 1.85 4.79
N ALA A 298 -11.03 1.26 4.88
CA ALA A 298 -12.00 1.61 5.91
C ALA A 298 -11.43 1.37 7.33
N GLN A 299 -10.75 0.23 7.57
CA GLN A 299 -10.09 -0.05 8.85
C GLN A 299 -8.99 0.97 9.18
N ARG A 300 -8.17 1.34 8.19
CA ARG A 300 -7.13 2.39 8.36
C ARG A 300 -7.74 3.74 8.71
N ILE A 301 -8.78 4.17 7.99
CA ILE A 301 -9.50 5.42 8.24
C ILE A 301 -10.11 5.44 9.65
N LEU A 302 -10.59 4.30 10.15
CA LEU A 302 -11.14 4.18 11.50
C LEU A 302 -10.05 4.01 12.60
N GLY A 303 -8.77 4.05 12.23
CA GLY A 303 -7.66 3.87 13.17
C GLY A 303 -7.53 2.46 13.74
N MET A 304 -8.12 1.47 13.08
CA MET A 304 -8.09 0.06 13.49
C MET A 304 -6.81 -0.65 13.02
N GLY A 305 -6.01 0.00 12.17
CA GLY A 305 -4.80 -0.56 11.54
C GLY A 305 -5.10 -1.56 10.42
N ASP A 306 -4.07 -1.94 9.69
CA ASP A 306 -4.16 -2.94 8.62
C ASP A 306 -3.29 -4.15 8.98
N ILE A 307 -3.81 -5.00 9.85
CA ILE A 307 -3.10 -6.20 10.34
C ILE A 307 -2.85 -7.20 9.20
N LEU A 308 -3.78 -7.30 8.24
CA LEU A 308 -3.63 -8.21 7.09
C LEU A 308 -2.51 -7.76 6.17
N ALA A 309 -2.41 -6.46 5.87
CA ALA A 309 -1.30 -5.92 5.09
C ALA A 309 0.05 -6.14 5.77
N LEU A 310 0.13 -5.98 7.10
CA LEU A 310 1.33 -6.30 7.86
C LEU A 310 1.74 -7.78 7.73
N VAL A 311 0.77 -8.69 7.79
CA VAL A 311 1.04 -10.13 7.64
C VAL A 311 1.47 -10.47 6.22
N GLU A 312 0.84 -9.89 5.19
CA GLU A 312 1.20 -10.10 3.80
C GLU A 312 2.59 -9.54 3.47
N GLU A 313 2.91 -8.35 3.98
CA GLU A 313 4.22 -7.74 3.79
C GLU A 313 5.33 -8.54 4.51
N ALA A 314 5.04 -9.00 5.72
CA ALA A 314 5.92 -9.92 6.42
C ALA A 314 6.13 -11.21 5.63
N GLN A 315 5.10 -11.75 4.97
CA GLN A 315 5.21 -12.94 4.13
C GLN A 315 5.96 -12.68 2.82
N ARG A 316 5.79 -11.52 2.19
CA ARG A 316 6.54 -11.13 0.97
C ARG A 316 8.00 -10.82 1.25
N GLY A 317 8.29 -10.21 2.41
CA GLY A 317 9.65 -9.88 2.83
C GLY A 317 10.46 -11.08 3.33
N VAL A 318 9.79 -12.18 3.66
CA VAL A 318 10.47 -13.42 4.05
C VAL A 318 10.89 -14.15 2.79
N ASP A 319 12.19 -14.10 2.49
CA ASP A 319 12.80 -15.04 1.58
C ASP A 319 12.68 -16.45 2.17
N MET A 320 11.64 -17.18 1.68
CA MET A 320 11.30 -18.52 2.18
C MET A 320 12.51 -19.46 2.09
N GLU A 321 13.35 -19.28 1.09
CA GLU A 321 14.58 -20.07 0.92
C GLU A 321 15.63 -19.71 1.97
N ALA A 322 15.80 -18.41 2.28
CA ALA A 322 16.67 -17.96 3.35
C ALA A 322 16.15 -18.36 4.73
N ALA A 323 14.83 -18.28 4.95
CA ALA A 323 14.19 -18.73 6.19
C ALA A 323 14.34 -20.25 6.39
N GLU A 324 14.19 -21.03 5.32
CA GLU A 324 14.37 -22.49 5.35
C GLU A 324 15.83 -22.89 5.57
N LYS A 325 16.76 -22.18 4.93
CA LYS A 325 18.23 -22.34 5.16
C LYS A 325 18.59 -22.02 6.59
N LEU A 326 18.06 -20.93 7.15
CA LEU A 326 18.27 -20.55 8.54
C LEU A 326 17.67 -21.59 9.51
N ALA A 327 16.45 -22.06 9.26
CA ALA A 327 15.80 -23.10 10.06
C ALA A 327 16.59 -24.43 10.02
N LYS A 328 17.10 -24.84 8.85
CA LYS A 328 17.96 -26.01 8.67
C LYS A 328 19.31 -25.82 9.39
N LYS A 329 19.91 -24.62 9.33
CA LYS A 329 21.16 -24.27 10.03
C LYS A 329 20.99 -24.34 11.56
N ILE A 330 19.91 -23.74 12.08
CA ILE A 330 19.59 -23.78 13.52
C ILE A 330 19.35 -25.21 14.00
N LYS A 331 18.70 -26.06 13.19
CA LYS A 331 18.48 -27.49 13.52
C LYS A 331 19.80 -28.29 13.51
N LYS A 332 20.67 -28.09 12.49
CA LYS A 332 21.89 -28.88 12.30
C LYS A 332 23.06 -28.44 13.21
N THR A 333 23.35 -27.15 13.28
CA THR A 333 24.52 -26.62 13.97
C THR A 333 24.23 -25.94 15.30
N GLY A 334 22.95 -25.70 15.60
CA GLY A 334 22.50 -25.12 16.87
C GLY A 334 22.86 -23.66 17.07
N GLY A 335 23.39 -22.95 16.06
CA GLY A 335 23.93 -21.62 16.22
C GLY A 335 23.30 -20.60 15.28
N PHE A 336 22.84 -19.50 15.86
CA PHE A 336 22.56 -18.23 15.20
C PHE A 336 23.82 -17.38 15.32
N ASP A 337 24.39 -16.92 14.21
CA ASP A 337 25.63 -16.12 14.18
C ASP A 337 25.38 -14.68 13.71
N LEU A 338 26.44 -13.85 13.72
CA LEU A 338 26.34 -12.44 13.31
C LEU A 338 26.12 -12.26 11.80
N GLU A 339 26.43 -13.26 10.97
CA GLU A 339 26.05 -13.24 9.54
C GLU A 339 24.56 -13.41 9.36
N ASP A 340 23.93 -14.32 10.12
CA ASP A 340 22.48 -14.50 10.15
C ASP A 340 21.78 -13.23 10.66
N PHE A 341 22.38 -12.57 11.67
CA PHE A 341 21.86 -11.30 12.18
C PHE A 341 21.92 -10.17 11.14
N LYS A 342 23.03 -10.09 10.38
CA LYS A 342 23.19 -9.17 9.27
C LYS A 342 22.15 -9.43 8.17
N ALA A 343 21.91 -10.71 7.83
CA ALA A 343 20.90 -11.08 6.85
C ALA A 343 19.48 -10.64 7.27
N GLN A 344 19.13 -10.78 8.57
CA GLN A 344 17.87 -10.29 9.11
C GLN A 344 17.73 -8.77 9.04
N ILE A 345 18.80 -8.02 9.38
CA ILE A 345 18.82 -6.57 9.22
C ILE A 345 18.59 -6.18 7.74
N GLY A 346 19.22 -6.89 6.81
CA GLY A 346 19.04 -6.68 5.37
C GLY A 346 17.61 -6.97 4.89
N GLN A 347 16.99 -8.02 5.39
CA GLN A 347 15.58 -8.32 5.10
C GLN A 347 14.64 -7.24 5.63
N MET A 348 14.85 -6.77 6.86
CA MET A 348 14.05 -5.68 7.45
C MET A 348 14.14 -4.38 6.63
N LYS A 349 15.31 -4.06 6.06
CA LYS A 349 15.47 -2.94 5.13
C LYS A 349 14.70 -3.13 3.82
N LYS A 350 14.70 -4.34 3.26
CA LYS A 350 13.97 -4.69 2.03
C LYS A 350 12.46 -4.64 2.21
N MET A 351 11.96 -4.84 3.43
CA MET A 351 10.55 -4.73 3.79
C MET A 351 10.04 -3.28 3.93
N GLY A 352 10.76 -2.28 3.42
CA GLY A 352 10.34 -0.88 3.47
C GLY A 352 10.80 -0.12 4.72
N GLY A 353 11.60 -0.74 5.60
CA GLY A 353 12.11 -0.14 6.82
C GLY A 353 11.08 -0.06 7.95
N LEU A 354 11.48 0.54 9.08
CA LEU A 354 10.61 0.66 10.28
C LEU A 354 9.40 1.58 10.03
N GLY A 355 9.51 2.56 9.13
CA GLY A 355 8.44 3.53 8.85
C GLY A 355 7.19 2.88 8.25
N SER A 356 7.35 2.03 7.23
CA SER A 356 6.21 1.38 6.57
C SER A 356 5.45 0.41 7.49
N LEU A 357 6.14 -0.16 8.48
CA LEU A 357 5.53 -1.02 9.48
C LEU A 357 4.69 -0.22 10.49
N VAL A 358 5.17 0.95 10.91
CA VAL A 358 4.46 1.82 11.87
C VAL A 358 3.16 2.36 11.26
N ASP A 359 3.16 2.72 9.98
CA ASP A 359 1.99 3.25 9.29
C ASP A 359 0.83 2.24 9.18
N LYS A 360 1.12 0.95 9.32
CA LYS A 360 0.13 -0.14 9.25
C LYS A 360 -0.35 -0.62 10.62
N LEU A 361 0.27 -0.12 11.69
CA LEU A 361 -0.15 -0.45 13.06
C LEU A 361 -1.45 0.28 13.44
N PRO A 362 -2.29 -0.31 14.31
CA PRO A 362 -3.40 0.40 14.93
C PRO A 362 -2.92 1.68 15.63
N ALA A 363 -3.73 2.75 15.58
CA ALA A 363 -3.36 4.08 16.08
C ALA A 363 -2.80 4.10 17.52
N GLN A 364 -3.23 3.17 18.37
CA GLN A 364 -2.74 3.02 19.74
C GLN A 364 -1.25 2.62 19.81
N PHE A 365 -0.80 1.77 18.89
CA PHE A 365 0.59 1.29 18.81
C PHE A 365 1.45 2.24 17.96
N ALA A 366 0.86 2.83 16.92
CA ALA A 366 1.51 3.84 16.09
C ALA A 366 1.90 5.08 16.92
N ALA A 367 1.04 5.56 17.82
CA ALA A 367 1.33 6.70 18.70
C ALA A 367 2.51 6.43 19.66
N GLN A 368 2.66 5.20 20.14
CA GLN A 368 3.81 4.82 20.96
C GLN A 368 5.10 4.70 20.13
N ALA A 369 4.99 4.29 18.87
CA ALA A 369 6.13 4.16 17.97
C ALA A 369 6.56 5.51 17.38
N GLN A 370 5.65 6.46 17.16
CA GLN A 370 5.94 7.81 16.67
C GLN A 370 6.75 8.65 17.68
N GLY A 371 6.67 8.34 18.98
CA GLY A 371 7.56 8.91 19.99
C GLY A 371 9.03 8.48 19.88
N ALA A 372 9.31 7.43 19.10
CA ALA A 372 10.67 7.01 18.77
C ALA A 372 11.15 7.78 17.53
N ASN A 373 12.28 8.48 17.66
CA ASN A 373 12.87 9.23 16.56
C ASN A 373 13.32 8.25 15.46
N MET A 374 12.51 8.10 14.40
CA MET A 374 12.68 7.12 13.32
C MET A 374 14.02 7.31 12.60
N ASP A 375 14.46 8.56 12.40
CA ASP A 375 15.78 8.88 11.83
C ASP A 375 16.92 8.34 12.70
N GLN A 376 16.74 8.39 14.03
CA GLN A 376 17.73 7.80 14.95
C GLN A 376 17.72 6.27 14.89
N ALA A 377 16.55 5.65 14.75
CA ALA A 377 16.44 4.20 14.63
C ALA A 377 17.07 3.71 13.32
N GLU A 378 16.84 4.37 12.19
CA GLU A 378 17.50 4.05 10.92
C GLU A 378 19.03 4.27 10.99
N LYS A 379 19.48 5.35 11.62
CA LYS A 379 20.92 5.58 11.86
C LYS A 379 21.53 4.48 12.71
N GLN A 380 20.83 4.00 13.74
CA GLN A 380 21.29 2.88 14.55
C GLN A 380 21.41 1.58 13.74
N VAL A 381 20.42 1.27 12.89
CA VAL A 381 20.45 0.10 12.01
C VAL A 381 21.65 0.17 11.05
N ARG A 382 21.91 1.33 10.44
CA ARG A 382 23.08 1.54 9.56
C ARG A 382 24.40 1.37 10.31
N ARG A 383 24.49 1.86 11.56
CA ARG A 383 25.67 1.69 12.42
C ARG A 383 25.90 0.23 12.79
N MET A 384 24.86 -0.51 13.15
CA MET A 384 24.95 -1.94 13.44
C MET A 384 25.48 -2.72 12.23
N GLU A 385 24.98 -2.42 11.04
CA GLU A 385 25.47 -3.02 9.79
C GLU A 385 26.95 -2.67 9.53
N GLY A 386 27.36 -1.42 9.73
CA GLY A 386 28.73 -0.96 9.61
C GLY A 386 29.68 -1.70 10.57
N ILE A 387 29.25 -1.91 11.82
CA ILE A 387 30.02 -2.67 12.82
C ILE A 387 30.21 -4.13 12.37
N ILE A 388 29.13 -4.81 11.91
CA ILE A 388 29.20 -6.20 11.46
C ILE A 388 30.07 -6.31 10.19
N ASN A 389 29.99 -5.37 9.27
CA ASN A 389 30.81 -5.33 8.06
C ASN A 389 32.30 -5.15 8.36
N SER A 390 32.64 -4.49 9.46
CA SER A 390 34.02 -4.30 9.92
C SER A 390 34.62 -5.53 10.63
N MET A 391 33.82 -6.58 10.84
CA MET A 391 34.28 -7.87 11.39
C MET A 391 34.75 -8.80 10.27
N THR A 392 35.73 -9.65 10.59
CA THR A 392 36.15 -10.74 9.69
C THR A 392 35.09 -11.85 9.64
N PRO A 393 35.06 -12.70 8.59
CA PRO A 393 34.11 -13.83 8.52
C PRO A 393 34.22 -14.76 9.74
N ALA A 394 35.46 -15.01 10.26
CA ALA A 394 35.68 -15.83 11.45
C ALA A 394 35.07 -15.20 12.72
N GLU A 395 35.11 -13.86 12.86
CA GLU A 395 34.56 -13.14 14.00
C GLU A 395 33.01 -13.11 13.92
N ARG A 396 32.42 -13.02 12.72
CA ARG A 396 30.99 -13.11 12.53
C ARG A 396 30.43 -14.50 12.85
N ALA A 397 31.18 -15.54 12.46
CA ALA A 397 30.82 -16.94 12.76
C ALA A 397 31.00 -17.31 14.23
N LYS A 398 32.01 -16.74 14.92
CA LYS A 398 32.32 -17.02 16.33
C LYS A 398 32.55 -15.73 17.10
N PRO A 399 31.49 -15.07 17.59
CA PRO A 399 31.61 -13.79 18.30
C PRO A 399 32.44 -13.81 19.56
N ASP A 400 32.59 -14.98 20.20
CA ASP A 400 33.47 -15.20 21.37
C ASP A 400 34.94 -14.85 21.12
N LEU A 401 35.37 -14.81 19.85
CA LEU A 401 36.72 -14.40 19.45
C LEU A 401 36.93 -12.88 19.60
N ILE A 402 35.88 -12.09 19.72
CA ILE A 402 35.95 -10.63 19.74
C ILE A 402 36.34 -10.13 21.12
N LYS A 403 37.63 -10.14 21.42
CA LYS A 403 38.23 -9.59 22.66
C LYS A 403 38.58 -8.10 22.49
N ALA A 404 39.11 -7.48 23.52
CA ALA A 404 39.35 -6.04 23.62
C ALA A 404 40.10 -5.41 22.43
N SER A 405 41.15 -6.04 21.92
CA SER A 405 41.91 -5.56 20.75
C SER A 405 41.09 -5.59 19.47
N ARG A 406 40.33 -6.66 19.26
CA ARG A 406 39.42 -6.80 18.11
C ARG A 406 38.28 -5.82 18.17
N LYS A 407 37.67 -5.59 19.35
CA LYS A 407 36.64 -4.55 19.54
C LYS A 407 37.15 -3.17 19.14
N ARG A 408 38.38 -2.81 19.49
CA ARG A 408 38.98 -1.53 19.09
C ARG A 408 39.18 -1.43 17.58
N ARG A 409 39.68 -2.50 16.94
CA ARG A 409 39.84 -2.53 15.48
C ARG A 409 38.52 -2.43 14.75
N ILE A 410 37.49 -3.18 15.20
CA ILE A 410 36.13 -3.15 14.62
C ILE A 410 35.53 -1.76 14.80
N ALA A 411 35.64 -1.15 15.97
CA ALA A 411 35.15 0.19 16.25
C ALA A 411 35.82 1.24 15.33
N ALA A 412 37.12 1.18 15.16
CA ALA A 412 37.87 2.06 14.25
C ALA A 412 37.44 1.87 12.80
N GLY A 413 37.26 0.62 12.34
CA GLY A 413 36.79 0.32 10.97
C GLY A 413 35.37 0.75 10.67
N ALA A 414 34.52 0.76 11.70
CA ALA A 414 33.11 1.19 11.58
C ALA A 414 32.90 2.69 11.85
N GLY A 415 33.92 3.42 12.28
CA GLY A 415 33.80 4.83 12.64
C GLY A 415 32.93 5.09 13.87
N VAL A 416 32.92 4.15 14.84
CA VAL A 416 32.08 4.23 16.04
C VAL A 416 32.90 4.00 17.31
N PRO A 417 32.44 4.48 18.48
CA PRO A 417 33.08 4.19 19.73
C PRO A 417 32.93 2.71 20.13
N VAL A 418 33.89 2.18 20.92
CA VAL A 418 33.93 0.76 21.36
C VAL A 418 32.67 0.37 22.14
N GLN A 419 32.01 1.33 22.79
CA GLN A 419 30.78 1.13 23.50
C GLN A 419 29.64 0.67 22.58
N GLU A 420 29.56 1.15 21.32
CA GLU A 420 28.57 0.70 20.36
C GLU A 420 28.82 -0.75 19.91
N VAL A 421 30.07 -1.14 19.75
CA VAL A 421 30.41 -2.55 19.48
C VAL A 421 29.99 -3.45 20.65
N ASN A 422 30.22 -3.03 21.89
CA ASN A 422 29.78 -3.78 23.07
C ASN A 422 28.25 -3.88 23.13
N ARG A 423 27.53 -2.78 22.81
CA ARG A 423 26.06 -2.77 22.78
C ARG A 423 25.52 -3.77 21.75
N LEU A 424 26.09 -3.78 20.55
CA LEU A 424 25.71 -4.73 19.49
C LEU A 424 25.93 -6.18 19.93
N LEU A 425 27.08 -6.50 20.51
CA LEU A 425 27.37 -7.85 20.96
C LEU A 425 26.43 -8.29 22.09
N ASN A 426 26.12 -7.42 23.06
CA ASN A 426 25.15 -7.71 24.11
C ASN A 426 23.72 -7.94 23.54
N GLN A 427 23.28 -7.15 22.57
CA GLN A 427 22.00 -7.35 21.90
C GLN A 427 21.98 -8.70 21.14
N PHE A 428 23.06 -9.03 20.46
CA PHE A 428 23.20 -10.29 19.78
C PHE A 428 23.13 -11.48 20.77
N ASP A 429 23.83 -11.43 21.91
CA ASP A 429 23.82 -12.46 22.94
C ASP A 429 22.42 -12.66 23.53
N GLN A 430 21.69 -11.57 23.79
CA GLN A 430 20.29 -11.63 24.25
C GLN A 430 19.39 -12.34 23.23
N MET A 431 19.53 -11.98 21.95
CA MET A 431 18.74 -12.59 20.88
C MET A 431 19.11 -14.05 20.68
N GLN A 432 20.38 -14.41 20.72
CA GLN A 432 20.84 -15.81 20.68
C GLN A 432 20.26 -16.61 21.85
N GLY A 433 20.19 -16.00 23.04
CA GLY A 433 19.57 -16.60 24.24
C GLY A 433 18.06 -16.87 24.05
N MET A 434 17.34 -15.93 23.44
CA MET A 434 15.92 -16.11 23.10
C MET A 434 15.72 -17.23 22.06
N MET A 435 16.56 -17.27 21.02
CA MET A 435 16.50 -18.30 19.99
C MET A 435 16.80 -19.71 20.55
N LYS A 436 17.73 -19.82 21.50
CA LYS A 436 17.99 -21.10 22.21
C LYS A 436 16.78 -21.56 23.04
N LYS A 437 16.06 -20.64 23.71
CA LYS A 437 14.84 -20.94 24.48
C LYS A 437 13.68 -21.39 23.57
N LEU A 438 13.58 -20.88 22.37
CA LEU A 438 12.58 -21.28 21.38
C LEU A 438 12.80 -22.72 20.85
N LYS A 439 14.04 -23.23 20.88
CA LYS A 439 14.41 -24.58 20.49
C LYS A 439 13.78 -25.69 21.38
N GLY A 440 13.44 -25.37 22.63
CA GLY A 440 12.88 -26.30 23.62
C GLY A 440 11.36 -26.47 23.60
N GLY A 441 10.66 -26.35 22.45
CA GLY A 441 9.21 -26.54 22.34
C GLY A 441 8.36 -25.27 22.47
N GLY A 442 8.99 -24.10 22.72
CA GLY A 442 8.30 -22.81 22.83
C GLY A 442 7.67 -22.35 21.53
N MET A 443 8.28 -22.68 20.38
CA MET A 443 7.76 -22.32 19.05
C MET A 443 6.40 -23.02 18.76
N MET A 444 6.26 -24.27 19.18
CA MET A 444 4.99 -25.02 18.99
C MET A 444 3.90 -24.50 19.94
N LYS A 445 4.28 -24.04 21.15
CA LYS A 445 3.36 -23.39 22.09
C LYS A 445 2.93 -22.01 21.62
N MET A 446 3.85 -21.22 21.06
CA MET A 446 3.58 -19.89 20.50
C MET A 446 2.76 -19.99 19.20
N MET A 447 3.05 -20.93 18.31
CA MET A 447 2.22 -21.25 17.14
C MET A 447 0.83 -21.77 17.52
N ARG A 448 0.71 -22.57 18.57
CA ARG A 448 -0.60 -22.98 19.10
C ARG A 448 -1.37 -21.81 19.70
N GLN A 449 -0.72 -20.89 20.40
CA GLN A 449 -1.35 -19.66 20.90
C GLN A 449 -1.75 -18.71 19.77
N MET A 450 -0.92 -18.51 18.76
CA MET A 450 -1.28 -17.76 17.55
C MET A 450 -2.35 -18.49 16.70
N GLY A 451 -2.30 -19.81 16.61
CA GLY A 451 -3.32 -20.63 15.96
C GLY A 451 -4.66 -20.63 16.73
N ALA A 452 -4.62 -20.58 18.06
CA ALA A 452 -5.81 -20.40 18.89
C ALA A 452 -6.40 -18.99 18.77
N MET A 453 -5.58 -17.95 18.60
CA MET A 453 -6.05 -16.60 18.23
C MET A 453 -6.65 -16.58 16.81
N LYS A 454 -6.08 -17.33 15.84
CA LYS A 454 -6.68 -17.50 14.50
C LYS A 454 -7.97 -18.31 14.52
N GLY A 455 -8.09 -19.31 15.40
CA GLY A 455 -9.31 -20.11 15.63
C GLY A 455 -10.41 -19.30 16.34
N GLY A 456 -10.03 -18.45 17.28
CA GLY A 456 -10.93 -17.51 17.95
C GLY A 456 -11.46 -16.42 17.02
N MET A 457 -10.63 -15.93 16.09
CA MET A 457 -11.07 -14.97 15.07
C MET A 457 -11.95 -15.60 13.98
N LYS A 458 -11.71 -16.85 13.56
CA LYS A 458 -12.64 -17.53 12.63
C LYS A 458 -14.01 -17.82 13.26
N GLY A 459 -14.08 -18.00 14.57
CA GLY A 459 -15.35 -18.13 15.30
C GLY A 459 -16.12 -16.81 15.45
N LEU A 460 -15.45 -15.65 15.29
CA LEU A 460 -16.05 -14.32 15.31
C LEU A 460 -16.59 -13.87 13.93
N PHE A 461 -16.14 -14.52 12.84
CA PHE A 461 -16.53 -14.14 11.47
C PHE A 461 -17.47 -15.14 10.79
N ASN A 462 -17.84 -16.27 11.46
CA ASN A 462 -18.72 -17.31 10.91
C ASN A 462 -19.94 -17.57 11.81
N ARG A 463 -20.42 -16.51 12.45
CA ARG A 463 -21.78 -16.52 13.04
C ARG A 463 -22.43 -15.15 12.87
#